data_605a191e79c8bad6a15fbfe50a938674
#
_entry.id   605a191e79c8bad6a15fbfe50a938674
#
_cell.length_a   1.000
_cell.length_b   1.000
_cell.length_c   1.000
_cell.angle_alpha   90.00
_cell.angle_beta   90.00
_cell.angle_gamma   90.00
#
_symmetry.space_group_name_H-M   'P 1'
#
loop_
_entity.id
_entity.type
_entity.pdbx_description
1 polymer ?
#
loop_
_entity_poly.entity_id
_entity_poly.type
_entity_poly.pdbx_seq_one_letter_code
_entity_poly.pdbx_strand_id
1 'polypeptide(L)'
;MIVEARRATIEHGLHGFTIEQLCERVGVSRRTFFNHFASKDDAVLGIEQGASEEMFRAFAARTLVPEETDPLGSVVALAIEQMHVVGLDRADEALVRRVFDREPAMVPKFLDVVDVQLAAVARAVRERFGWHDPADRRAQLVAETAGALLKVTAGTYFDDAYDEATDPPFEALLTDNLRQLRAALTTTGQDPTA
;
A
#
# COMPACT_ATOMS: atom_id res chain seq x y z
N MET A 1 14.46 -3.65 10.71
CA MET A 1 14.21 -5.08 10.38
C MET A 1 13.89 -5.28 8.92
N ILE A 2 12.89 -4.62 8.36
CA ILE A 2 12.43 -4.77 6.96
C ILE A 2 13.59 -4.58 5.98
N VAL A 3 14.27 -3.45 6.02
CA VAL A 3 15.40 -3.13 5.13
C VAL A 3 16.51 -4.19 5.19
N GLU A 4 16.84 -4.69 6.39
CA GLU A 4 17.87 -5.72 6.56
C GLU A 4 17.41 -7.09 6.06
N ALA A 5 16.12 -7.44 6.24
CA ALA A 5 15.55 -8.65 5.65
C ALA A 5 15.61 -8.63 4.12
N ARG A 6 15.29 -7.48 3.50
CA ARG A 6 15.40 -7.26 2.05
C ARG A 6 16.85 -7.38 1.57
N ARG A 7 17.80 -6.73 2.24
CA ARG A 7 19.23 -6.83 1.91
C ARG A 7 19.73 -8.27 2.00
N ALA A 8 19.42 -8.97 3.10
CA ALA A 8 19.80 -10.36 3.27
C ALA A 8 19.20 -11.28 2.18
N THR A 9 17.96 -11.01 1.76
CA THR A 9 17.32 -11.75 0.67
C THR A 9 18.02 -11.49 -0.67
N ILE A 10 18.40 -10.25 -0.97
CA ILE A 10 19.12 -9.90 -2.20
C ILE A 10 20.50 -10.57 -2.23
N GLU A 11 21.20 -10.60 -1.09
CA GLU A 11 22.57 -11.13 -0.98
C GLU A 11 22.61 -12.66 -0.99
N HIS A 12 21.72 -13.29 -0.22
CA HIS A 12 21.81 -14.73 0.10
C HIS A 12 20.64 -15.56 -0.42
N GLY A 13 19.59 -14.92 -0.96
CA GLY A 13 18.30 -15.54 -1.24
C GLY A 13 17.45 -15.71 0.03
N LEU A 14 16.14 -15.88 -0.15
CA LEU A 14 15.20 -16.01 0.96
C LEU A 14 15.53 -17.19 1.90
N HIS A 15 16.07 -18.27 1.38
CA HIS A 15 16.46 -19.45 2.16
C HIS A 15 17.91 -19.40 2.67
N GLY A 16 18.71 -18.40 2.26
CA GLY A 16 20.14 -18.33 2.57
C GLY A 16 20.46 -17.71 3.95
N PHE A 17 19.47 -17.29 4.73
CA PHE A 17 19.66 -16.79 6.09
C PHE A 17 18.51 -17.22 7.01
N THR A 18 18.76 -17.21 8.33
CA THR A 18 17.76 -17.54 9.35
C THR A 18 17.21 -16.30 10.04
N ILE A 19 16.06 -16.44 10.72
CA ILE A 19 15.49 -15.35 11.54
C ILE A 19 16.47 -14.97 12.68
N GLU A 20 17.19 -15.95 13.23
CA GLU A 20 18.21 -15.73 14.26
C GLU A 20 19.33 -14.82 13.75
N GLN A 21 19.86 -15.11 12.57
CA GLN A 21 20.90 -14.29 11.93
C GLN A 21 20.40 -12.89 11.62
N LEU A 22 19.14 -12.75 11.16
CA LEU A 22 18.52 -11.44 10.94
C LEU A 22 18.39 -10.66 12.26
N CYS A 23 17.90 -11.31 13.32
CA CYS A 23 17.75 -10.71 14.63
C CYS A 23 19.10 -10.25 15.20
N GLU A 24 20.15 -11.04 15.04
CA GLU A 24 21.50 -10.72 15.48
C GLU A 24 22.05 -9.48 14.75
N ARG A 25 21.89 -9.41 13.43
CA ARG A 25 22.31 -8.25 12.61
C ARG A 25 21.61 -6.95 13.01
N VAL A 26 20.32 -7.04 13.39
CA VAL A 26 19.51 -5.86 13.75
C VAL A 26 19.60 -5.53 15.24
N GLY A 27 20.16 -6.43 16.06
CA GLY A 27 20.27 -6.24 17.50
C GLY A 27 18.95 -6.41 18.26
N VAL A 28 18.07 -7.30 17.80
CA VAL A 28 16.78 -7.58 18.44
C VAL A 28 16.64 -9.06 18.84
N SER A 29 15.73 -9.36 19.76
CA SER A 29 15.42 -10.75 20.13
C SER A 29 14.47 -11.41 19.11
N ARG A 30 14.50 -12.76 19.02
CA ARG A 30 13.48 -13.52 18.27
C ARG A 30 12.06 -13.17 18.71
N ARG A 31 11.84 -12.96 20.01
CA ARG A 31 10.53 -12.56 20.53
C ARG A 31 10.10 -11.22 19.95
N THR A 32 11.02 -10.27 19.86
CA THR A 32 10.76 -8.97 19.23
C THR A 32 10.40 -9.14 17.76
N PHE A 33 11.13 -10.00 17.04
CA PHE A 33 10.82 -10.31 15.64
C PHE A 33 9.38 -10.83 15.49
N PHE A 34 9.01 -11.87 16.26
CA PHE A 34 7.68 -12.48 16.15
C PHE A 34 6.55 -11.62 16.73
N ASN A 35 6.84 -10.56 17.47
CA ASN A 35 5.85 -9.55 17.82
C ASN A 35 5.47 -8.64 16.61
N HIS A 36 6.39 -8.48 15.65
CA HIS A 36 6.17 -7.64 14.46
C HIS A 36 5.81 -8.44 13.21
N PHE A 37 6.39 -9.61 13.03
CA PHE A 37 6.24 -10.40 11.80
C PHE A 37 5.89 -11.85 12.10
N ALA A 38 4.94 -12.43 11.38
CA ALA A 38 4.58 -13.84 11.53
C ALA A 38 5.61 -14.77 10.87
N SER A 39 6.31 -14.28 9.84
CA SER A 39 7.28 -15.05 9.07
C SER A 39 8.43 -14.17 8.57
N LYS A 40 9.47 -14.82 8.05
CA LYS A 40 10.58 -14.14 7.37
C LYS A 40 10.10 -13.47 6.07
N ASP A 41 9.20 -14.10 5.37
CA ASP A 41 8.57 -13.57 4.15
C ASP A 41 7.84 -12.26 4.46
N ASP A 42 7.08 -12.20 5.57
CA ASP A 42 6.38 -11.00 6.00
C ASP A 42 7.35 -9.86 6.32
N ALA A 43 8.47 -10.18 6.95
CA ALA A 43 9.50 -9.18 7.22
C ALA A 43 10.12 -8.61 5.93
N VAL A 44 10.33 -9.44 4.90
CA VAL A 44 10.84 -9.01 3.59
C VAL A 44 9.80 -8.17 2.85
N LEU A 45 8.52 -8.56 2.89
CA LEU A 45 7.42 -7.82 2.27
C LEU A 45 7.01 -6.57 3.08
N GLY A 46 7.44 -6.44 4.34
CA GLY A 46 7.08 -5.32 5.20
C GLY A 46 5.69 -5.43 5.82
N ILE A 47 5.20 -6.65 6.01
CA ILE A 47 3.86 -6.94 6.55
C ILE A 47 3.95 -7.06 8.07
N GLU A 48 3.65 -5.99 8.78
CA GLU A 48 3.62 -5.99 10.23
C GLU A 48 2.28 -6.46 10.78
N GLN A 49 2.32 -7.27 11.86
CA GLN A 49 1.12 -7.77 12.52
C GLN A 49 0.34 -6.63 13.20
N GLY A 50 -0.96 -6.54 12.92
CA GLY A 50 -1.88 -5.64 13.61
C GLY A 50 -1.81 -4.17 13.25
N ALA A 51 -0.77 -3.71 12.52
CA ALA A 51 -0.59 -2.29 12.20
C ALA A 51 -1.77 -1.68 11.41
N SER A 52 -2.37 -2.44 10.52
CA SER A 52 -3.47 -1.97 9.67
C SER A 52 -4.84 -1.98 10.36
N GLU A 53 -5.06 -2.84 11.37
CA GLU A 53 -6.39 -2.99 11.96
C GLU A 53 -6.86 -1.77 12.76
N GLU A 54 -5.99 -1.15 13.54
CA GLU A 54 -6.31 0.04 14.30
C GLU A 54 -6.59 1.22 13.38
N MET A 55 -5.79 1.38 12.34
CA MET A 55 -5.96 2.41 11.32
C MET A 55 -7.30 2.25 10.59
N PHE A 56 -7.66 1.04 10.15
CA PHE A 56 -8.96 0.80 9.49
C PHE A 56 -10.14 1.01 10.44
N ARG A 57 -10.00 0.68 11.73
CA ARG A 57 -11.00 0.96 12.75
C ARG A 57 -11.19 2.46 12.97
N ALA A 58 -10.10 3.22 13.08
CA ALA A 58 -10.13 4.68 13.20
C ALA A 58 -10.73 5.36 11.96
N PHE A 59 -10.44 4.84 10.77
CA PHE A 59 -11.02 5.29 9.52
C PHE A 59 -12.54 5.02 9.47
N ALA A 60 -12.99 3.82 9.82
CA ALA A 60 -14.41 3.46 9.88
C ALA A 60 -15.17 4.34 10.88
N ALA A 61 -14.58 4.60 12.04
CA ALA A 61 -15.13 5.47 13.09
C ALA A 61 -15.06 6.97 12.78
N ARG A 62 -14.53 7.39 11.64
CA ARG A 62 -14.31 8.79 11.22
C ARG A 62 -13.40 9.59 12.17
N THR A 63 -12.57 8.95 12.97
CA THR A 63 -11.55 9.60 13.81
C THR A 63 -10.25 9.83 13.03
N LEU A 64 -10.04 9.09 11.98
CA LEU A 64 -9.03 9.31 10.96
C LEU A 64 -9.74 9.77 9.68
N VAL A 65 -9.23 10.82 9.03
CA VAL A 65 -9.83 11.43 7.82
C VAL A 65 -11.30 11.86 8.05
N PRO A 66 -11.61 12.72 9.05
CA PRO A 66 -13.01 12.99 9.45
C PRO A 66 -13.79 13.82 8.43
N GLU A 67 -13.13 14.69 7.68
CA GLU A 67 -13.79 15.72 6.83
C GLU A 67 -14.14 15.20 5.43
N GLU A 68 -13.54 14.12 4.97
CA GLU A 68 -13.83 13.55 3.65
C GLU A 68 -15.18 12.83 3.63
N THR A 69 -16.06 13.29 2.75
CA THR A 69 -17.42 12.74 2.57
C THR A 69 -17.54 11.87 1.33
N ASP A 70 -16.65 12.03 0.36
CA ASP A 70 -16.58 11.18 -0.83
C ASP A 70 -15.84 9.87 -0.52
N PRO A 71 -16.43 8.70 -0.82
CA PRO A 71 -15.85 7.43 -0.49
C PRO A 71 -14.44 7.21 -1.07
N LEU A 72 -14.23 7.53 -2.35
CA LEU A 72 -12.93 7.35 -3.01
C LEU A 72 -11.89 8.35 -2.47
N GLY A 73 -12.26 9.62 -2.29
CA GLY A 73 -11.41 10.63 -1.67
C GLY A 73 -11.00 10.24 -0.26
N SER A 74 -11.93 9.66 0.53
CA SER A 74 -11.63 9.16 1.87
C SER A 74 -10.56 8.07 1.89
N VAL A 75 -10.59 7.13 0.92
CA VAL A 75 -9.58 6.06 0.83
C VAL A 75 -8.24 6.60 0.33
N VAL A 76 -8.24 7.56 -0.60
CA VAL A 76 -7.03 8.25 -1.03
C VAL A 76 -6.39 9.01 0.13
N ALA A 77 -7.17 9.74 0.92
CA ALA A 77 -6.67 10.45 2.10
C ALA A 77 -6.13 9.47 3.16
N LEU A 78 -6.80 8.32 3.37
CA LEU A 78 -6.29 7.25 4.24
C LEU A 78 -4.94 6.71 3.75
N ALA A 79 -4.76 6.53 2.45
CA ALA A 79 -3.50 6.08 1.88
C ALA A 79 -2.37 7.11 2.09
N ILE A 80 -2.65 8.40 1.96
CA ILE A 80 -1.71 9.49 2.24
C ILE A 80 -1.30 9.47 3.73
N GLU A 81 -2.26 9.37 4.64
CA GLU A 81 -1.96 9.26 6.08
C GLU A 81 -1.10 8.03 6.40
N GLN A 82 -1.37 6.90 5.78
CA GLN A 82 -0.55 5.70 5.95
C GLN A 82 0.88 5.92 5.48
N MET A 83 1.08 6.63 4.36
CA MET A 83 2.41 6.94 3.84
C MET A 83 3.19 7.86 4.77
N HIS A 84 2.55 8.83 5.42
CA HIS A 84 3.19 9.68 6.42
C HIS A 84 3.69 8.87 7.63
N VAL A 85 2.95 7.83 8.02
CA VAL A 85 3.32 6.98 9.15
C VAL A 85 4.45 6.00 8.79
N VAL A 86 4.38 5.37 7.62
CA VAL A 86 5.34 4.34 7.20
C VAL A 86 6.61 4.96 6.61
N GLY A 87 6.51 6.15 6.03
CA GLY A 87 7.54 6.77 5.22
C GLY A 87 7.61 6.14 3.82
N LEU A 88 7.55 6.95 2.78
CA LEU A 88 7.73 6.49 1.40
C LEU A 88 9.18 6.77 0.99
N ASP A 89 10.03 5.74 1.01
CA ASP A 89 11.44 5.84 0.65
C ASP A 89 11.69 5.13 -0.70
N ARG A 90 12.16 5.90 -1.69
CA ARG A 90 12.54 5.36 -3.01
C ARG A 90 13.68 4.33 -2.92
N ALA A 91 14.59 4.49 -1.96
CA ALA A 91 15.64 3.51 -1.75
C ALA A 91 15.09 2.17 -1.24
N ASP A 92 14.02 2.22 -0.45
CA ASP A 92 13.34 1.03 0.06
C ASP A 92 12.53 0.31 -1.04
N GLU A 93 11.88 1.07 -1.93
CA GLU A 93 11.22 0.53 -3.13
C GLU A 93 12.21 -0.16 -4.06
N ALA A 94 13.37 0.44 -4.31
CA ALA A 94 14.43 -0.17 -5.11
C ALA A 94 14.89 -1.52 -4.53
N LEU A 95 14.90 -1.66 -3.19
CA LEU A 95 15.18 -2.95 -2.54
C LEU A 95 14.05 -3.95 -2.79
N VAL A 96 12.78 -3.53 -2.73
CA VAL A 96 11.63 -4.41 -3.02
C VAL A 96 11.71 -4.95 -4.44
N ARG A 97 11.99 -4.10 -5.42
CA ARG A 97 12.15 -4.50 -6.83
C ARG A 97 13.26 -5.55 -6.98
N ARG A 98 14.43 -5.31 -6.38
CA ARG A 98 15.55 -6.27 -6.37
C ARG A 98 15.23 -7.58 -5.66
N VAL A 99 14.40 -7.56 -4.61
CA VAL A 99 13.90 -8.78 -3.96
C VAL A 99 13.07 -9.60 -4.93
N PHE A 100 12.13 -8.99 -5.66
CA PHE A 100 11.31 -9.71 -6.64
C PHE A 100 12.13 -10.24 -7.83
N ASP A 101 13.16 -9.52 -8.27
CA ASP A 101 14.10 -10.00 -9.28
C ASP A 101 14.87 -11.23 -8.78
N ARG A 102 15.26 -11.25 -7.51
CA ARG A 102 16.01 -12.34 -6.89
C ARG A 102 15.14 -13.54 -6.53
N GLU A 103 13.93 -13.29 -6.08
CA GLU A 103 12.96 -14.26 -5.56
C GLU A 103 11.58 -14.07 -6.21
N PRO A 104 11.41 -14.44 -7.50
CA PRO A 104 10.14 -14.25 -8.20
C PRO A 104 8.95 -14.98 -7.54
N ALA A 105 9.23 -16.04 -6.77
CA ALA A 105 8.21 -16.76 -5.99
C ALA A 105 7.54 -15.90 -4.89
N MET A 106 8.10 -14.74 -4.56
CA MET A 106 7.47 -13.81 -3.62
C MET A 106 6.37 -12.94 -4.25
N VAL A 107 6.36 -12.82 -5.58
CA VAL A 107 5.35 -11.99 -6.28
C VAL A 107 3.92 -12.46 -6.01
N PRO A 108 3.56 -13.75 -6.15
CA PRO A 108 2.21 -14.22 -5.79
C PRO A 108 1.84 -13.91 -4.34
N LYS A 109 2.76 -14.12 -3.39
CA LYS A 109 2.51 -13.79 -1.97
C LYS A 109 2.25 -12.31 -1.75
N PHE A 110 2.98 -11.46 -2.45
CA PHE A 110 2.75 -10.00 -2.41
C PHE A 110 1.36 -9.65 -2.95
N LEU A 111 0.93 -10.27 -4.05
CA LEU A 111 -0.41 -10.04 -4.61
C LEU A 111 -1.51 -10.52 -3.64
N ASP A 112 -1.34 -11.68 -3.00
CA ASP A 112 -2.27 -12.16 -1.96
C ASP A 112 -2.41 -11.14 -0.80
N VAL A 113 -1.28 -10.51 -0.40
CA VAL A 113 -1.31 -9.46 0.62
C VAL A 113 -2.06 -8.22 0.15
N VAL A 114 -1.84 -7.79 -1.08
CA VAL A 114 -2.59 -6.67 -1.68
C VAL A 114 -4.08 -6.96 -1.69
N ASP A 115 -4.50 -8.16 -2.08
CA ASP A 115 -5.91 -8.58 -2.10
C ASP A 115 -6.52 -8.55 -0.68
N VAL A 116 -5.79 -9.04 0.32
CA VAL A 116 -6.23 -8.99 1.73
C VAL A 116 -6.36 -7.53 2.21
N GLN A 117 -5.44 -6.65 1.84
CA GLN A 117 -5.51 -5.23 2.20
C GLN A 117 -6.69 -4.54 1.51
N LEU A 118 -6.91 -4.77 0.22
CA LEU A 118 -8.06 -4.21 -0.50
C LEU A 118 -9.39 -4.69 0.10
N ALA A 119 -9.50 -5.96 0.50
CA ALA A 119 -10.67 -6.47 1.20
C ALA A 119 -10.89 -5.80 2.57
N ALA A 120 -9.80 -5.51 3.31
CA ALA A 120 -9.87 -4.79 4.58
C ALA A 120 -10.30 -3.32 4.39
N VAL A 121 -9.77 -2.64 3.38
CA VAL A 121 -10.21 -1.29 2.98
C VAL A 121 -11.70 -1.30 2.61
N ALA A 122 -12.15 -2.24 1.77
CA ALA A 122 -13.55 -2.36 1.38
C ALA A 122 -14.48 -2.56 2.60
N ARG A 123 -14.05 -3.36 3.58
CA ARG A 123 -14.78 -3.54 4.84
C ARG A 123 -14.88 -2.23 5.63
N ALA A 124 -13.77 -1.50 5.80
CA ALA A 124 -13.73 -0.24 6.51
C ALA A 124 -14.58 0.86 5.82
N VAL A 125 -14.57 0.91 4.47
CA VAL A 125 -15.44 1.76 3.67
C VAL A 125 -16.91 1.42 3.90
N ARG A 126 -17.25 0.13 3.88
CA ARG A 126 -18.62 -0.35 4.13
C ARG A 126 -19.14 0.11 5.49
N GLU A 127 -18.33 -0.03 6.53
CA GLU A 127 -18.67 0.42 7.87
C GLU A 127 -18.81 1.94 7.94
N ARG A 128 -17.85 2.67 7.38
CA ARG A 128 -17.84 4.14 7.39
C ARG A 128 -19.06 4.77 6.72
N PHE A 129 -19.52 4.19 5.60
CA PHE A 129 -20.62 4.72 4.79
C PHE A 129 -21.95 4.00 5.00
N GLY A 130 -22.04 3.03 5.91
CA GLY A 130 -23.27 2.33 6.25
C GLY A 130 -23.81 1.43 5.12
N TRP A 131 -22.92 0.91 4.26
CA TRP A 131 -23.31 0.05 3.13
C TRP A 131 -23.34 -1.42 3.54
N HIS A 132 -24.36 -1.82 4.28
CA HIS A 132 -24.44 -3.15 4.90
C HIS A 132 -25.13 -4.21 4.04
N ASP A 133 -25.72 -3.84 2.87
CA ASP A 133 -26.31 -4.80 1.96
C ASP A 133 -25.20 -5.73 1.38
N PRO A 134 -25.31 -7.06 1.55
CA PRO A 134 -24.35 -8.01 1.00
C PRO A 134 -24.20 -7.98 -0.52
N ALA A 135 -25.25 -7.53 -1.23
CA ALA A 135 -25.24 -7.38 -2.69
C ALA A 135 -24.55 -6.08 -3.15
N ASP A 136 -24.31 -5.13 -2.25
CA ASP A 136 -23.71 -3.84 -2.56
C ASP A 136 -22.20 -3.97 -2.81
N ARG A 137 -21.78 -3.68 -4.02
CA ARG A 137 -20.40 -3.74 -4.48
C ARG A 137 -19.66 -2.40 -4.39
N ARG A 138 -20.29 -1.30 -3.97
CA ARG A 138 -19.69 0.04 -3.95
C ARG A 138 -18.40 0.09 -3.16
N ALA A 139 -18.38 -0.49 -1.97
CA ALA A 139 -17.18 -0.50 -1.14
C ALA A 139 -16.00 -1.25 -1.79
N GLN A 140 -16.27 -2.38 -2.43
CA GLN A 140 -15.26 -3.12 -3.18
C GLN A 140 -14.75 -2.30 -4.36
N LEU A 141 -15.64 -1.72 -5.16
CA LEU A 141 -15.27 -0.90 -6.31
C LEU A 141 -14.42 0.32 -5.88
N VAL A 142 -14.75 0.96 -4.77
CA VAL A 142 -13.97 2.05 -4.20
C VAL A 142 -12.56 1.59 -3.82
N ALA A 143 -12.43 0.47 -3.11
CA ALA A 143 -11.13 -0.06 -2.71
C ALA A 143 -10.24 -0.43 -3.91
N GLU A 144 -10.80 -1.16 -4.88
CA GLU A 144 -10.09 -1.55 -6.11
C GLU A 144 -9.66 -0.32 -6.93
N THR A 145 -10.54 0.68 -7.04
CA THR A 145 -10.22 1.92 -7.77
C THR A 145 -9.10 2.69 -7.08
N ALA A 146 -9.13 2.78 -5.74
CA ALA A 146 -8.05 3.39 -4.98
C ALA A 146 -6.73 2.63 -5.15
N GLY A 147 -6.77 1.29 -5.15
CA GLY A 147 -5.62 0.44 -5.44
C GLY A 147 -5.03 0.69 -6.84
N ALA A 148 -5.89 0.84 -7.85
CA ALA A 148 -5.47 1.18 -9.20
C ALA A 148 -4.82 2.58 -9.28
N LEU A 149 -5.38 3.58 -8.59
CA LEU A 149 -4.78 4.92 -8.48
C LEU A 149 -3.40 4.87 -7.83
N LEU A 150 -3.28 4.16 -6.71
CA LEU A 150 -2.00 3.97 -6.02
C LEU A 150 -0.96 3.30 -6.92
N LYS A 151 -1.35 2.26 -7.67
CA LYS A 151 -0.47 1.58 -8.62
C LYS A 151 0.03 2.51 -9.72
N VAL A 152 -0.84 3.32 -10.33
CA VAL A 152 -0.47 4.29 -11.37
C VAL A 152 0.46 5.35 -10.79
N THR A 153 0.15 5.88 -9.61
CA THR A 153 0.96 6.89 -8.94
C THR A 153 2.34 6.34 -8.58
N ALA A 154 2.40 5.12 -8.02
CA ALA A 154 3.66 4.46 -7.70
C ALA A 154 4.51 4.22 -8.97
N GLY A 155 3.88 3.80 -10.07
CA GLY A 155 4.58 3.63 -11.34
C GLY A 155 5.24 4.92 -11.85
N THR A 156 4.62 6.07 -11.63
CA THR A 156 5.20 7.38 -11.99
C THR A 156 6.27 7.81 -10.99
N TYR A 157 5.97 7.73 -9.69
CA TYR A 157 6.87 8.20 -8.63
C TYR A 157 8.17 7.41 -8.54
N PHE A 158 8.13 6.09 -8.77
CA PHE A 158 9.30 5.21 -8.72
C PHE A 158 9.96 4.99 -10.09
N ASP A 159 9.53 5.71 -11.13
CA ASP A 159 10.21 5.70 -12.43
C ASP A 159 11.63 6.28 -12.30
N ASP A 160 12.58 5.74 -13.06
CA ASP A 160 13.97 6.19 -13.03
C ASP A 160 14.14 7.63 -13.56
N ALA A 161 13.18 8.12 -14.36
CA ALA A 161 13.15 9.49 -14.88
C ALA A 161 12.57 10.52 -13.88
N TYR A 162 11.99 10.07 -12.77
CA TYR A 162 11.41 10.96 -11.76
C TYR A 162 12.50 11.63 -10.92
N ASP A 163 12.42 12.97 -10.78
CA ASP A 163 13.35 13.79 -10.00
C ASP A 163 12.63 14.44 -8.80
N GLU A 164 12.94 13.99 -7.59
CA GLU A 164 12.37 14.52 -6.35
C GLU A 164 12.58 16.03 -6.14
N ALA A 165 13.57 16.62 -6.81
CA ALA A 165 13.84 18.06 -6.69
C ALA A 165 12.91 18.92 -7.56
N THR A 166 12.36 18.36 -8.64
CA THR A 166 11.57 19.08 -9.64
C THR A 166 10.16 18.56 -9.83
N ASP A 167 9.93 17.27 -9.57
CA ASP A 167 8.64 16.62 -9.77
C ASP A 167 7.74 16.71 -8.53
N PRO A 168 6.42 16.65 -8.69
CA PRO A 168 5.48 16.74 -7.57
C PRO A 168 5.66 15.59 -6.57
N PRO A 169 5.53 15.80 -5.26
CA PRO A 169 5.59 14.72 -4.27
C PRO A 169 4.46 13.69 -4.50
N PHE A 170 4.65 12.47 -3.99
CA PHE A 170 3.71 11.37 -4.19
C PHE A 170 2.25 11.73 -3.88
N GLU A 171 2.02 12.46 -2.79
CA GLU A 171 0.68 12.91 -2.38
C GLU A 171 0.01 13.81 -3.42
N ALA A 172 0.80 14.72 -4.02
CA ALA A 172 0.32 15.61 -5.07
C ALA A 172 -0.01 14.84 -6.34
N LEU A 173 0.85 13.86 -6.73
CA LEU A 173 0.59 12.96 -7.85
C LEU A 173 -0.69 12.13 -7.62
N LEU A 174 -0.86 11.57 -6.43
CA LEU A 174 -2.02 10.76 -6.10
C LEU A 174 -3.32 11.58 -6.12
N THR A 175 -3.27 12.79 -5.56
CA THR A 175 -4.39 13.73 -5.57
C THR A 175 -4.73 14.17 -7.00
N ASP A 176 -3.73 14.44 -7.82
CA ASP A 176 -3.90 14.81 -9.21
C ASP A 176 -4.51 13.66 -10.04
N ASN A 177 -4.03 12.44 -9.87
CA ASN A 177 -4.58 11.26 -10.51
C ASN A 177 -6.05 11.02 -10.13
N LEU A 178 -6.43 11.24 -8.86
CA LEU A 178 -7.82 11.21 -8.42
C LEU A 178 -8.66 12.28 -9.13
N ARG A 179 -8.15 13.50 -9.25
CA ARG A 179 -8.82 14.60 -9.95
C ARG A 179 -9.01 14.29 -11.44
N GLN A 180 -7.99 13.75 -12.09
CA GLN A 180 -8.05 13.33 -13.51
C GLN A 180 -9.07 12.19 -13.72
N LEU A 181 -9.10 11.20 -12.85
CA LEU A 181 -10.09 10.12 -12.90
C LEU A 181 -11.51 10.68 -12.80
N ARG A 182 -11.77 11.57 -11.83
CA ARG A 182 -13.09 12.21 -11.68
C ARG A 182 -13.49 12.98 -12.94
N ALA A 183 -12.56 13.74 -13.52
CA ALA A 183 -12.80 14.47 -14.75
C ALA A 183 -13.14 13.52 -15.91
N ALA A 184 -12.41 12.43 -16.08
CA ALA A 184 -12.65 11.43 -17.11
C ALA A 184 -14.04 10.77 -16.99
N LEU A 185 -14.48 10.47 -15.76
CA LEU A 185 -15.80 9.87 -15.50
C LEU A 185 -16.97 10.85 -15.72
N THR A 186 -16.74 12.16 -15.63
CA THR A 186 -17.77 13.19 -15.83
C THR A 186 -17.78 13.74 -17.26
N THR A 187 -16.77 13.44 -18.08
CA THR A 187 -16.74 13.84 -19.49
C THR A 187 -17.75 13.01 -20.25
N THR A 188 -18.92 13.58 -20.51
CA THR A 188 -19.88 13.04 -21.47
C THR A 188 -19.24 13.11 -22.85
N GLY A 189 -19.15 11.97 -23.56
CA GLY A 189 -18.54 11.89 -24.87
C GLY A 189 -19.17 12.94 -25.78
N GLN A 190 -18.41 13.97 -26.16
CA GLN A 190 -18.72 14.77 -27.34
C GLN A 190 -18.50 13.85 -28.54
N ASP A 191 -19.58 13.60 -29.26
CA ASP A 191 -19.57 12.90 -30.52
C ASP A 191 -18.58 13.64 -31.44
N PRO A 192 -17.51 13.04 -32.00
CA PRO A 192 -16.55 13.73 -32.84
C PRO A 192 -17.06 14.00 -34.25
N THR A 193 -18.38 13.85 -34.48
CA THR A 193 -19.03 14.10 -35.78
C THR A 193 -20.18 15.10 -35.63
N ALA A 194 -19.86 16.38 -35.49
CA ALA A 194 -20.74 17.51 -35.85
C ALA A 194 -19.98 18.53 -36.64
#